data_b145ce76e2e78f3fd22e5b78933d26b9
#
_entry.id   b145ce76e2e78f3fd22e5b78933d26b9
#
_cell.length_a   1.000
_cell.length_b   1.000
_cell.length_c   1.000
_cell.angle_alpha   90.00
_cell.angle_beta   90.00
_cell.angle_gamma   90.00
#
_symmetry.space_group_name_H-M   'P 1'
#
loop_
_entity.id
_entity.type
_entity.pdbx_description
1 polymer ?
#
loop_
_entity_poly.entity_id
_entity_poly.type
_entity_poly.pdbx_seq_one_letter_code
_entity_poly.pdbx_strand_id
1 'polypeptide(L)'
;MQRRVLIRGAHAASAAAGLMILTLAALAQSPKIGDPPEAKNMRLVGYNDLHGRSAYQPTIHHQGSRYIAYIGHHGGTPEVPQPVNRLTGQAENNGTSIVDVTDPAQPKYLAHVPGLQGHYEEGGAQMVRVCDGKTLPKGDASKTYMLRVFGGRAHEIWDVTDPAKPALLTKIVEGLKDTHKSWWECDTGIAYLVSGVEGWRVKRMTQVFDLSDPSKPVHIRDFGLVGQEPGAAGAVPTELHGPISTGPQGNRVYFGYGTNKGGVLQIVDREKLLNGPKERRRRTCAIRLSVSSTCCPSTARTRFSRCPKCPSRNSPRTRTAKYVTS
;
A
#
# COMPACT_ATOMS: atom_id res chain seq x y z
N MET A 1 52.03 -74.50 -50.13
CA MET A 1 51.47 -74.21 -48.75
C MET A 1 51.38 -72.72 -48.51
N GLN A 2 50.27 -72.13 -48.75
CA GLN A 2 50.05 -70.69 -48.53
C GLN A 2 49.17 -70.52 -47.29
N ARG A 3 49.68 -69.86 -46.27
CA ARG A 3 48.90 -69.44 -45.09
C ARG A 3 48.35 -68.06 -45.39
N ARG A 4 47.01 -67.99 -45.44
CA ARG A 4 46.28 -66.70 -45.46
C ARG A 4 46.18 -66.15 -44.03
N VAL A 5 46.68 -64.95 -43.82
CA VAL A 5 46.53 -64.18 -42.62
C VAL A 5 45.24 -63.36 -42.74
N LEU A 6 44.31 -63.61 -41.90
CA LEU A 6 43.06 -62.84 -41.76
C LEU A 6 43.31 -61.66 -40.79
N ILE A 7 43.24 -60.41 -41.29
CA ILE A 7 43.26 -59.23 -40.49
C ILE A 7 41.80 -58.93 -40.08
N ARG A 8 41.54 -59.08 -38.83
CA ARG A 8 40.26 -58.63 -38.27
C ARG A 8 40.37 -57.12 -37.92
N GLY A 9 39.65 -56.26 -38.64
CA GLY A 9 39.47 -54.87 -38.28
C GLY A 9 38.55 -54.74 -37.11
N ALA A 10 39.03 -54.13 -36.02
CA ALA A 10 38.22 -53.75 -34.89
C ALA A 10 37.61 -52.39 -35.17
N HIS A 11 36.29 -52.33 -35.29
CA HIS A 11 35.56 -51.09 -35.34
C HIS A 11 35.34 -50.62 -33.90
N ALA A 12 36.02 -49.53 -33.50
CA ALA A 12 35.75 -48.84 -32.26
C ALA A 12 34.47 -48.02 -32.41
N ALA A 13 33.40 -48.47 -31.80
CA ALA A 13 32.18 -47.66 -31.65
C ALA A 13 32.36 -46.67 -30.51
N SER A 14 32.54 -45.41 -30.85
CA SER A 14 32.54 -44.32 -29.89
C SER A 14 31.10 -44.04 -29.42
N ALA A 15 30.76 -44.51 -28.22
CA ALA A 15 29.52 -44.13 -27.54
C ALA A 15 29.68 -42.71 -26.97
N ALA A 16 29.12 -41.73 -27.65
CA ALA A 16 28.96 -40.40 -27.11
C ALA A 16 27.84 -40.43 -26.07
N ALA A 17 28.18 -40.58 -24.78
CA ALA A 17 27.26 -40.39 -23.68
C ALA A 17 26.91 -38.92 -23.56
N GLY A 18 25.78 -38.51 -24.17
CA GLY A 18 25.20 -37.19 -23.95
C GLY A 18 24.71 -37.08 -22.51
N LEU A 19 25.41 -36.32 -21.69
CA LEU A 19 25.01 -35.96 -20.35
C LEU A 19 23.85 -34.97 -20.46
N MET A 20 22.61 -35.47 -20.49
CA MET A 20 21.42 -34.64 -20.31
C MET A 20 21.42 -34.12 -18.87
N ILE A 21 21.85 -32.89 -18.65
CA ILE A 21 21.63 -32.16 -17.42
C ILE A 21 20.14 -31.78 -17.41
N LEU A 22 19.32 -32.63 -16.80
CA LEU A 22 17.97 -32.27 -16.38
C LEU A 22 18.09 -31.22 -15.30
N THR A 23 17.99 -29.93 -15.65
CA THR A 23 17.69 -28.87 -14.73
C THR A 23 16.27 -29.08 -14.23
N LEU A 24 16.11 -29.81 -13.13
CA LEU A 24 14.89 -29.79 -12.35
C LEU A 24 14.70 -28.35 -11.89
N ALA A 25 13.85 -27.60 -12.59
CA ALA A 25 13.26 -26.41 -12.02
C ALA A 25 12.50 -26.88 -10.76
N ALA A 26 13.09 -26.68 -9.60
CA ALA A 26 12.38 -26.86 -8.34
C ALA A 26 11.19 -25.90 -8.41
N LEU A 27 9.99 -26.41 -8.66
CA LEU A 27 8.76 -25.69 -8.45
C LEU A 27 8.78 -25.34 -6.96
N ALA A 28 8.98 -24.06 -6.65
CA ALA A 28 8.90 -23.57 -5.29
C ALA A 28 7.53 -23.95 -4.74
N GLN A 29 7.50 -24.94 -3.86
CA GLN A 29 6.28 -25.28 -3.14
C GLN A 29 5.96 -24.10 -2.23
N SER A 30 4.69 -23.68 -2.22
CA SER A 30 4.27 -22.67 -1.25
C SER A 30 4.52 -23.22 0.16
N PRO A 31 5.18 -22.42 1.05
CA PRO A 31 5.44 -22.84 2.42
C PRO A 31 4.15 -23.24 3.13
N LYS A 32 4.21 -24.31 3.93
CA LYS A 32 3.11 -24.74 4.79
C LYS A 32 3.30 -24.18 6.18
N ILE A 33 2.21 -24.05 6.93
CA ILE A 33 2.28 -23.67 8.35
C ILE A 33 3.16 -24.69 9.10
N GLY A 34 4.22 -24.19 9.77
CA GLY A 34 5.20 -25.01 10.48
C GLY A 34 6.47 -25.34 9.69
N ASP A 35 6.53 -25.03 8.40
CA ASP A 35 7.77 -25.17 7.63
C ASP A 35 8.84 -24.19 8.14
N PRO A 36 10.13 -24.54 8.03
CA PRO A 36 11.21 -23.62 8.31
C PRO A 36 11.12 -22.35 7.45
N PRO A 37 11.50 -21.17 7.96
CA PRO A 37 11.54 -19.94 7.16
C PRO A 37 12.44 -20.09 5.95
N GLU A 38 11.93 -19.72 4.75
CA GLU A 38 12.74 -19.62 3.55
C GLU A 38 13.57 -18.32 3.58
N ALA A 39 14.88 -18.43 3.38
CA ALA A 39 15.76 -17.27 3.35
C ALA A 39 16.91 -17.47 2.36
N LYS A 40 17.21 -16.42 1.56
CA LYS A 40 18.40 -16.35 0.73
C LYS A 40 19.11 -15.02 1.02
N ASN A 41 20.34 -15.11 1.52
CA ASN A 41 21.14 -13.95 1.93
C ASN A 41 20.48 -13.10 3.02
N MET A 42 19.55 -13.67 3.79
CA MET A 42 18.86 -13.05 4.91
C MET A 42 18.84 -14.00 6.10
N ARG A 43 18.74 -13.43 7.30
CA ARG A 43 18.60 -14.17 8.54
C ARG A 43 17.37 -13.64 9.29
N LEU A 44 16.48 -14.53 9.70
CA LEU A 44 15.40 -14.17 10.60
C LEU A 44 16.00 -13.70 11.94
N VAL A 45 15.67 -12.48 12.36
CA VAL A 45 16.15 -11.89 13.60
C VAL A 45 15.16 -12.15 14.73
N GLY A 46 13.87 -11.95 14.51
CA GLY A 46 12.81 -12.18 15.48
C GLY A 46 11.46 -12.38 14.81
N TYR A 47 10.48 -12.79 15.60
CA TYR A 47 9.14 -13.12 15.13
C TYR A 47 8.09 -12.77 16.19
N ASN A 48 6.93 -12.31 15.75
CA ASN A 48 5.72 -12.18 16.56
C ASN A 48 4.52 -12.66 15.72
N ASP A 49 3.73 -13.57 16.25
CA ASP A 49 2.58 -14.16 15.55
C ASP A 49 1.32 -13.29 15.55
N LEU A 50 1.40 -12.08 16.12
CA LEU A 50 0.31 -11.12 16.21
C LEU A 50 -0.99 -11.71 16.79
N HIS A 51 -0.85 -12.69 17.69
CA HIS A 51 -1.95 -13.48 18.25
C HIS A 51 -2.82 -14.17 17.19
N GLY A 52 -2.17 -14.66 16.11
CA GLY A 52 -2.84 -15.38 15.01
C GLY A 52 -3.51 -14.46 13.99
N ARG A 53 -3.18 -13.15 13.97
CA ARG A 53 -3.71 -12.19 13.00
C ARG A 53 -2.79 -12.05 11.80
N SER A 54 -3.37 -11.84 10.62
CA SER A 54 -2.61 -11.49 9.42
C SER A 54 -2.00 -10.10 9.54
N ALA A 55 -0.80 -9.87 9.00
CA ALA A 55 -0.20 -8.54 8.94
C ALA A 55 -0.50 -7.88 7.58
N TYR A 56 -0.83 -6.59 7.60
CA TYR A 56 -1.00 -5.79 6.41
C TYR A 56 -0.41 -4.38 6.61
N GLN A 57 0.53 -4.00 5.76
CA GLN A 57 1.21 -2.69 5.75
C GLN A 57 1.66 -2.20 7.13
N PRO A 58 2.60 -2.88 7.80
CA PRO A 58 3.14 -2.40 9.07
C PRO A 58 3.83 -1.04 8.89
N THR A 59 3.59 -0.14 9.84
CA THR A 59 4.29 1.14 9.96
C THR A 59 5.15 1.10 11.21
N ILE A 60 6.46 1.31 11.09
CA ILE A 60 7.36 1.42 12.24
C ILE A 60 7.58 2.90 12.52
N HIS A 61 7.33 3.30 13.76
CA HIS A 61 7.50 4.67 14.24
C HIS A 61 8.53 4.73 15.36
N HIS A 62 9.43 5.71 15.30
CA HIS A 62 10.41 5.97 16.37
C HIS A 62 9.76 6.88 17.40
N GLN A 63 9.35 6.33 18.54
CA GLN A 63 8.59 7.00 19.59
C GLN A 63 9.42 7.10 20.87
N GLY A 64 9.96 8.27 21.14
CA GLY A 64 10.92 8.46 22.23
C GLY A 64 12.19 7.65 21.98
N SER A 65 12.51 6.71 22.87
CA SER A 65 13.66 5.79 22.72
C SER A 65 13.28 4.44 22.12
N ARG A 66 12.01 4.25 21.72
CA ARG A 66 11.49 2.96 21.26
C ARG A 66 11.11 2.99 19.77
N TYR A 67 11.20 1.83 19.15
CA TYR A 67 10.63 1.57 17.84
C TYR A 67 9.34 0.77 18.00
N ILE A 68 8.23 1.37 17.61
CA ILE A 68 6.89 0.77 17.73
C ILE A 68 6.36 0.43 16.35
N ALA A 69 5.99 -0.82 16.13
CA ALA A 69 5.30 -1.28 14.94
C ALA A 69 3.79 -1.21 15.16
N TYR A 70 3.11 -0.50 14.27
CA TYR A 70 1.66 -0.41 14.17
C TYR A 70 1.24 -1.22 12.95
N ILE A 71 0.46 -2.27 13.14
CA ILE A 71 0.19 -3.28 12.11
C ILE A 71 -1.31 -3.38 11.91
N GLY A 72 -1.79 -2.95 10.74
CA GLY A 72 -3.18 -3.11 10.35
C GLY A 72 -3.50 -4.56 9.96
N HIS A 73 -4.75 -4.94 10.10
CA HIS A 73 -5.27 -6.25 9.74
C HIS A 73 -6.53 -6.12 8.89
N HIS A 74 -6.69 -6.99 7.90
CA HIS A 74 -7.97 -7.22 7.25
C HIS A 74 -8.94 -7.95 8.19
N GLY A 75 -10.22 -7.95 7.89
CA GLY A 75 -11.27 -8.50 8.73
C GLY A 75 -11.31 -10.02 8.87
N GLY A 76 -10.34 -10.76 8.38
CA GLY A 76 -10.36 -12.22 8.43
C GLY A 76 -11.24 -12.82 7.33
N THR A 77 -11.60 -14.10 7.49
CA THR A 77 -12.49 -14.82 6.57
C THR A 77 -13.63 -15.50 7.34
N PRO A 78 -14.74 -15.87 6.69
CA PRO A 78 -15.86 -16.56 7.37
C PRO A 78 -15.46 -17.88 8.04
N GLU A 79 -14.44 -18.55 7.49
CA GLU A 79 -14.01 -19.88 7.95
C GLU A 79 -13.06 -19.82 9.15
N VAL A 80 -12.49 -18.64 9.44
CA VAL A 80 -11.52 -18.47 10.53
C VAL A 80 -12.19 -17.72 11.68
N PRO A 81 -12.26 -18.32 12.88
CA PRO A 81 -12.82 -17.67 14.05
C PRO A 81 -11.99 -16.44 14.44
N GLN A 82 -12.64 -15.51 15.15
CA GLN A 82 -11.95 -14.33 15.67
C GLN A 82 -10.79 -14.74 16.58
N PRO A 83 -9.58 -14.21 16.34
CA PRO A 83 -8.41 -14.54 17.16
C PRO A 83 -8.59 -14.05 18.61
N VAL A 84 -8.10 -14.86 19.56
CA VAL A 84 -8.05 -14.44 20.96
C VAL A 84 -6.90 -13.47 21.18
N ASN A 85 -7.17 -12.31 21.75
CA ASN A 85 -6.17 -11.41 22.26
C ASN A 85 -5.59 -12.01 23.57
N ARG A 86 -4.33 -12.46 23.52
CA ARG A 86 -3.71 -13.12 24.69
C ARG A 86 -3.44 -12.19 25.87
N LEU A 87 -3.53 -10.87 25.66
CA LEU A 87 -3.41 -9.89 26.77
C LEU A 87 -4.71 -9.81 27.59
N THR A 88 -5.88 -10.00 26.94
CA THR A 88 -7.20 -9.86 27.56
C THR A 88 -7.91 -11.20 27.75
N GLY A 89 -7.50 -12.25 27.03
CA GLY A 89 -8.21 -13.53 26.97
C GLY A 89 -9.51 -13.50 26.17
N GLN A 90 -9.83 -12.37 25.49
CA GLN A 90 -11.07 -12.19 24.74
C GLN A 90 -10.86 -12.43 23.25
N ALA A 91 -11.86 -13.01 22.58
CA ALA A 91 -11.92 -13.02 21.12
C ALA A 91 -12.26 -11.60 20.64
N GLU A 92 -11.45 -11.07 19.70
CA GLU A 92 -11.59 -9.70 19.23
C GLU A 92 -11.55 -9.65 17.70
N ASN A 93 -12.37 -8.77 17.11
CA ASN A 93 -12.29 -8.49 15.68
C ASN A 93 -10.87 -8.05 15.29
N ASN A 94 -10.40 -8.47 14.13
CA ASN A 94 -9.16 -7.94 13.59
C ASN A 94 -9.20 -6.41 13.53
N GLY A 95 -8.06 -5.78 13.78
CA GLY A 95 -7.98 -4.33 13.87
C GLY A 95 -6.55 -3.83 13.67
N THR A 96 -5.94 -3.29 14.72
CA THR A 96 -4.56 -2.83 14.69
C THR A 96 -3.78 -3.44 15.86
N SER A 97 -2.72 -4.19 15.57
CA SER A 97 -1.76 -4.65 16.58
C SER A 97 -0.66 -3.62 16.78
N ILE A 98 -0.24 -3.44 18.02
CA ILE A 98 0.85 -2.55 18.42
C ILE A 98 1.94 -3.38 19.08
N VAL A 99 3.16 -3.34 18.53
CA VAL A 99 4.27 -4.19 18.94
C VAL A 99 5.52 -3.33 19.16
N ASP A 100 6.16 -3.45 20.31
CA ASP A 100 7.47 -2.88 20.54
C ASP A 100 8.53 -3.76 19.84
N VAL A 101 9.22 -3.17 18.88
CA VAL A 101 10.28 -3.80 18.09
C VAL A 101 11.64 -3.14 18.32
N THR A 102 11.80 -2.46 19.44
CA THR A 102 13.06 -1.81 19.84
C THR A 102 14.22 -2.83 19.90
N ASP A 103 13.95 -4.00 20.46
CA ASP A 103 14.77 -5.19 20.24
C ASP A 103 14.09 -6.08 19.20
N PRO A 104 14.55 -6.08 17.95
CA PRO A 104 13.92 -6.85 16.91
C PRO A 104 14.04 -8.37 17.09
N ALA A 105 14.94 -8.84 17.96
CA ALA A 105 15.05 -10.26 18.31
C ALA A 105 13.97 -10.70 19.31
N GLN A 106 13.39 -9.77 20.06
CA GLN A 106 12.37 -10.02 21.07
C GLN A 106 11.19 -9.04 20.94
N PRO A 107 10.41 -9.09 19.84
CA PRO A 107 9.27 -8.21 19.65
C PRO A 107 8.22 -8.42 20.76
N LYS A 108 7.79 -7.34 21.41
CA LYS A 108 6.82 -7.40 22.51
C LYS A 108 5.46 -6.88 22.06
N TYR A 109 4.45 -7.73 22.11
CA TYR A 109 3.07 -7.33 21.84
C TYR A 109 2.57 -6.40 22.97
N LEU A 110 2.13 -5.19 22.65
CA LEU A 110 1.74 -4.17 23.62
C LEU A 110 0.22 -4.02 23.74
N ALA A 111 -0.46 -3.97 22.61
CA ALA A 111 -1.90 -3.75 22.56
C ALA A 111 -2.50 -4.25 21.25
N HIS A 112 -3.82 -4.46 21.28
CA HIS A 112 -4.65 -4.60 20.10
C HIS A 112 -5.81 -3.61 20.18
N VAL A 113 -6.04 -2.89 19.09
CA VAL A 113 -7.19 -2.00 18.93
C VAL A 113 -8.17 -2.68 17.98
N PRO A 114 -9.28 -3.24 18.46
CA PRO A 114 -10.24 -3.93 17.60
C PRO A 114 -10.74 -3.05 16.46
N GLY A 115 -10.96 -3.66 15.30
CA GLY A 115 -11.56 -3.01 14.14
C GLY A 115 -13.03 -3.35 13.97
N LEU A 116 -13.56 -2.99 12.81
CA LEU A 116 -14.93 -3.31 12.47
C LEU A 116 -15.11 -4.83 12.30
N GLN A 117 -16.22 -5.35 12.79
CA GLN A 117 -16.64 -6.70 12.46
C GLN A 117 -16.90 -6.81 10.95
N GLY A 118 -16.41 -7.86 10.32
CA GLY A 118 -16.55 -8.09 8.89
C GLY A 118 -15.40 -8.94 8.36
N HIS A 119 -15.43 -9.23 7.07
CA HIS A 119 -14.45 -10.07 6.40
C HIS A 119 -13.65 -9.28 5.38
N TYR A 120 -12.46 -9.78 5.04
CA TYR A 120 -11.58 -9.19 4.03
C TYR A 120 -11.31 -7.70 4.28
N GLU A 121 -11.41 -6.88 3.25
CA GLU A 121 -11.18 -5.42 3.33
C GLU A 121 -12.35 -4.62 3.93
N GLU A 122 -13.54 -5.23 4.07
CA GLU A 122 -14.70 -4.56 4.66
C GLU A 122 -14.64 -4.52 6.19
N GLY A 123 -13.93 -5.49 6.79
CA GLY A 123 -13.70 -5.57 8.24
C GLY A 123 -12.30 -5.11 8.65
N GLY A 124 -12.05 -5.18 9.95
CA GLY A 124 -10.73 -4.90 10.52
C GLY A 124 -10.34 -3.42 10.52
N ALA A 125 -9.04 -3.16 10.39
CA ALA A 125 -8.43 -1.84 10.25
C ALA A 125 -7.11 -1.97 9.48
N GLN A 126 -7.19 -2.15 8.19
CA GLN A 126 -6.10 -2.63 7.35
C GLN A 126 -4.91 -1.66 7.19
N MET A 127 -5.04 -0.39 7.60
CA MET A 127 -4.01 0.59 7.36
C MET A 127 -3.88 1.60 8.48
N VAL A 128 -2.65 2.00 8.75
CA VAL A 128 -2.31 3.03 9.73
C VAL A 128 -1.29 4.03 9.18
N ARG A 129 -1.33 5.26 9.72
CA ARG A 129 -0.27 6.27 9.64
C ARG A 129 -0.06 6.84 11.04
N VAL A 130 1.19 7.20 11.36
CA VAL A 130 1.53 7.72 12.68
C VAL A 130 2.28 9.03 12.53
N CYS A 131 1.90 10.03 13.33
CA CYS A 131 2.56 11.32 13.41
C CYS A 131 2.80 11.72 14.86
N ASP A 132 3.99 12.26 15.15
CA ASP A 132 4.23 12.95 16.41
C ASP A 132 3.48 14.28 16.43
N GLY A 133 2.86 14.61 17.56
CA GLY A 133 2.14 15.88 17.71
C GLY A 133 3.04 17.11 17.54
N LYS A 134 4.33 17.00 17.92
CA LYS A 134 5.31 18.07 17.68
C LYS A 134 5.58 18.38 16.20
N THR A 135 5.26 17.46 15.28
CA THR A 135 5.41 17.67 13.84
C THR A 135 4.14 18.27 13.21
N LEU A 136 2.99 18.08 13.84
CA LEU A 136 1.72 18.64 13.37
C LEU A 136 1.60 20.11 13.74
N PRO A 137 1.13 21.00 12.83
CA PRO A 137 1.10 22.45 13.07
C PRO A 137 0.34 22.91 14.32
N LYS A 138 -0.68 22.13 14.74
CA LYS A 138 -1.52 22.43 15.92
C LYS A 138 -1.67 21.19 16.82
N GLY A 139 -0.78 20.21 16.69
CA GLY A 139 -0.78 19.02 17.53
C GLY A 139 -0.21 19.30 18.90
N ASP A 140 -0.62 18.51 19.90
CA ASP A 140 0.02 18.51 21.21
C ASP A 140 1.40 17.86 21.10
N ALA A 141 2.46 18.64 21.34
CA ALA A 141 3.84 18.21 21.17
C ALA A 141 4.24 17.01 22.06
N SER A 142 3.49 16.76 23.14
CA SER A 142 3.70 15.63 24.04
C SER A 142 3.07 14.32 23.55
N LYS A 143 2.27 14.37 22.48
CA LYS A 143 1.46 13.25 22.02
C LYS A 143 1.99 12.64 20.73
N THR A 144 1.60 11.37 20.53
CA THR A 144 1.72 10.64 19.26
C THR A 144 0.34 10.18 18.82
N TYR A 145 0.03 10.40 17.54
CA TYR A 145 -1.28 10.14 16.97
C TYR A 145 -1.22 9.08 15.88
N MET A 146 -2.21 8.21 15.86
CA MET A 146 -2.39 7.21 14.83
C MET A 146 -3.68 7.48 14.05
N LEU A 147 -3.56 7.71 12.75
CA LEU A 147 -4.66 7.67 11.79
C LEU A 147 -4.86 6.22 11.35
N ARG A 148 -6.07 5.71 11.43
CA ARG A 148 -6.42 4.39 10.87
C ARG A 148 -7.78 4.39 10.18
N VAL A 149 -8.01 3.37 9.36
CA VAL A 149 -9.35 3.02 8.88
C VAL A 149 -10.08 2.19 9.93
N PHE A 150 -11.42 2.26 9.96
CA PHE A 150 -12.28 1.38 10.75
C PHE A 150 -13.16 0.56 9.80
N GLY A 151 -12.67 -0.62 9.41
CA GLY A 151 -13.24 -1.42 8.33
C GLY A 151 -13.44 -0.61 7.06
N GLY A 152 -14.52 -0.84 6.36
CA GLY A 152 -14.93 -0.03 5.20
C GLY A 152 -15.74 1.23 5.54
N ARG A 153 -15.83 1.64 6.83
CA ARG A 153 -16.90 2.55 7.31
C ARG A 153 -16.45 3.92 7.78
N ALA A 154 -15.22 4.05 8.31
CA ALA A 154 -14.79 5.29 8.93
C ALA A 154 -13.26 5.47 8.86
N HIS A 155 -12.83 6.71 9.11
CA HIS A 155 -11.44 7.05 9.45
C HIS A 155 -11.40 7.61 10.87
N GLU A 156 -10.39 7.19 11.64
CA GLU A 156 -10.26 7.50 13.07
C GLU A 156 -8.87 8.03 13.39
N ILE A 157 -8.77 8.91 14.38
CA ILE A 157 -7.53 9.30 15.05
C ILE A 157 -7.53 8.71 16.46
N TRP A 158 -6.43 8.08 16.80
CA TRP A 158 -6.14 7.52 18.12
C TRP A 158 -4.95 8.22 18.75
N ASP A 159 -5.03 8.51 20.04
CA ASP A 159 -3.88 8.85 20.88
C ASP A 159 -3.15 7.55 21.21
N VAL A 160 -1.91 7.45 20.78
CA VAL A 160 -1.01 6.29 21.00
C VAL A 160 0.27 6.71 21.71
N THR A 161 0.22 7.80 22.47
CA THR A 161 1.33 8.31 23.29
C THR A 161 1.85 7.23 24.23
N ASP A 162 0.95 6.51 24.90
CA ASP A 162 1.26 5.21 25.49
C ASP A 162 0.79 4.11 24.51
N PRO A 163 1.71 3.47 23.76
CA PRO A 163 1.34 2.46 22.77
C PRO A 163 0.72 1.19 23.38
N ALA A 164 0.83 1.01 24.71
CA ALA A 164 0.14 -0.07 25.42
C ALA A 164 -1.30 0.30 25.84
N LYS A 165 -1.68 1.59 25.74
CA LYS A 165 -2.99 2.10 26.15
C LYS A 165 -3.56 3.04 25.08
N PRO A 166 -3.77 2.58 23.85
CA PRO A 166 -4.33 3.41 22.80
C PRO A 166 -5.72 3.90 23.15
N ALA A 167 -6.02 5.18 22.89
CA ALA A 167 -7.31 5.79 23.17
C ALA A 167 -7.88 6.47 21.91
N LEU A 168 -9.16 6.23 21.61
CA LEU A 168 -9.82 6.93 20.51
C LEU A 168 -9.89 8.43 20.82
N LEU A 169 -9.30 9.26 19.94
CA LEU A 169 -9.37 10.70 20.05
C LEU A 169 -10.59 11.26 19.32
N THR A 170 -10.75 10.90 18.04
CA THR A 170 -11.89 11.36 17.25
C THR A 170 -12.14 10.45 16.04
N LYS A 171 -13.36 10.44 15.56
CA LYS A 171 -13.71 9.95 14.24
C LYS A 171 -13.66 11.13 13.28
N ILE A 172 -12.83 11.02 12.23
CA ILE A 172 -12.68 12.07 11.23
C ILE A 172 -13.95 12.15 10.39
N VAL A 173 -14.39 11.01 9.90
CA VAL A 173 -15.58 10.83 9.06
C VAL A 173 -16.05 9.39 9.17
N GLU A 174 -17.36 9.18 9.15
CA GLU A 174 -18.03 7.88 9.19
C GLU A 174 -19.17 7.79 8.17
N GLY A 175 -19.85 6.65 8.10
CA GLY A 175 -20.87 6.41 7.07
C GLY A 175 -20.31 6.14 5.68
N LEU A 176 -19.02 5.84 5.60
CA LEU A 176 -18.29 5.61 4.35
C LEU A 176 -18.48 4.19 3.79
N LYS A 177 -17.93 3.97 2.62
CA LYS A 177 -17.83 2.66 1.96
C LYS A 177 -16.37 2.43 1.55
N ASP A 178 -15.88 1.19 1.64
CA ASP A 178 -14.59 0.77 1.10
C ASP A 178 -13.41 1.69 1.46
N THR A 179 -13.27 2.13 2.73
CA THR A 179 -12.08 2.87 3.15
C THR A 179 -10.83 2.06 2.86
N HIS A 180 -9.74 2.72 2.44
CA HIS A 180 -8.55 2.03 2.02
C HIS A 180 -7.27 2.80 2.37
N LYS A 181 -6.25 2.70 1.53
CA LYS A 181 -4.91 3.25 1.77
C LYS A 181 -4.92 4.77 1.77
N SER A 182 -4.79 5.37 2.94
CA SER A 182 -4.75 6.82 3.14
C SER A 182 -3.31 7.31 3.30
N TRP A 183 -3.11 8.61 3.09
CA TRP A 183 -1.84 9.28 3.32
C TRP A 183 -2.02 10.44 4.28
N TRP A 184 -1.07 10.65 5.18
CA TRP A 184 -1.06 11.77 6.12
C TRP A 184 0.31 12.45 6.09
N GLU A 185 0.33 13.75 5.83
CA GLU A 185 1.52 14.59 5.90
C GLU A 185 1.66 15.10 7.33
N CYS A 186 2.65 14.62 8.07
CA CYS A 186 2.82 15.00 9.47
C CYS A 186 3.26 16.47 9.64
N ASP A 187 3.96 17.04 8.66
CA ASP A 187 4.47 18.41 8.69
C ASP A 187 3.41 19.49 8.41
N THR A 188 2.36 19.12 7.69
CA THR A 188 1.27 20.06 7.33
C THR A 188 -0.07 19.69 7.97
N GLY A 189 -0.22 18.45 8.42
CA GLY A 189 -1.47 17.90 8.89
C GLY A 189 -2.43 17.50 7.77
N ILE A 190 -2.10 17.69 6.49
CA ILE A 190 -3.00 17.34 5.39
C ILE A 190 -3.09 15.83 5.22
N ALA A 191 -4.32 15.34 5.19
CA ALA A 191 -4.62 13.92 4.97
C ALA A 191 -5.45 13.71 3.69
N TYR A 192 -5.10 12.65 2.97
CA TYR A 192 -5.77 12.17 1.77
C TYR A 192 -6.40 10.82 2.11
N LEU A 193 -7.69 10.83 2.43
CA LEU A 193 -8.43 9.67 2.92
C LEU A 193 -9.14 8.98 1.76
N VAL A 194 -8.90 7.68 1.61
CA VAL A 194 -9.51 6.88 0.54
C VAL A 194 -10.78 6.23 1.04
N SER A 195 -11.90 6.49 0.35
CA SER A 195 -13.21 5.92 0.68
C SER A 195 -14.23 6.15 -0.43
N GLY A 196 -15.34 5.44 -0.37
CA GLY A 196 -16.55 5.77 -1.12
C GLY A 196 -17.41 6.73 -0.31
N VAL A 197 -17.87 7.79 -0.97
CA VAL A 197 -18.77 8.80 -0.41
C VAL A 197 -20.10 8.73 -1.16
N GLU A 198 -21.20 8.97 -0.46
CA GLU A 198 -22.53 8.94 -1.06
C GLU A 198 -22.64 9.91 -2.24
N GLY A 199 -23.34 9.49 -3.29
CA GLY A 199 -23.46 10.23 -4.52
C GLY A 199 -22.29 10.10 -5.50
N TRP A 200 -21.10 9.68 -5.07
CA TRP A 200 -19.99 9.37 -5.96
C TRP A 200 -20.23 8.05 -6.70
N ARG A 201 -19.75 7.99 -7.94
CA ARG A 201 -20.02 6.87 -8.86
C ARG A 201 -19.06 5.69 -8.68
N VAL A 202 -18.16 5.77 -7.69
CA VAL A 202 -17.12 4.78 -7.40
C VAL A 202 -17.13 4.46 -5.90
N LYS A 203 -16.62 3.29 -5.54
CA LYS A 203 -16.45 2.88 -4.15
C LYS A 203 -15.21 3.50 -3.49
N ARG A 204 -14.25 4.02 -4.28
CA ARG A 204 -13.01 4.60 -3.76
C ARG A 204 -12.63 5.86 -4.54
N MET A 205 -12.66 6.98 -3.87
CA MET A 205 -12.17 8.29 -4.28
C MET A 205 -11.34 8.89 -3.13
N THR A 206 -11.01 10.17 -3.15
CA THR A 206 -10.25 10.83 -2.08
C THR A 206 -11.09 11.91 -1.43
N GLN A 207 -11.16 11.89 -0.11
CA GLN A 207 -11.51 13.04 0.72
C GLN A 207 -10.23 13.68 1.26
N VAL A 208 -10.08 14.98 1.11
CA VAL A 208 -8.92 15.74 1.63
C VAL A 208 -9.35 16.44 2.90
N PHE A 209 -8.60 16.22 3.98
CA PHE A 209 -8.84 16.82 5.29
C PHE A 209 -7.61 17.59 5.77
N ASP A 210 -7.84 18.64 6.54
CA ASP A 210 -6.87 19.26 7.42
C ASP A 210 -7.00 18.61 8.81
N LEU A 211 -5.95 17.89 9.21
CA LEU A 211 -5.77 17.24 10.51
C LEU A 211 -4.59 17.90 11.25
N SER A 212 -4.30 19.17 10.98
CA SER A 212 -3.26 19.94 11.70
C SER A 212 -3.53 19.96 13.22
N ASP A 213 -4.80 20.02 13.62
CA ASP A 213 -5.32 19.70 14.95
C ASP A 213 -6.03 18.33 14.84
N PRO A 214 -5.43 17.22 15.31
CA PRO A 214 -6.03 15.89 15.17
C PRO A 214 -7.37 15.73 15.88
N SER A 215 -7.67 16.60 16.85
CA SER A 215 -8.95 16.59 17.59
C SER A 215 -10.08 17.31 16.86
N LYS A 216 -9.75 18.11 15.84
CA LYS A 216 -10.68 18.96 15.08
C LYS A 216 -10.50 18.81 13.57
N PRO A 217 -10.86 17.66 13.00
CA PRO A 217 -10.74 17.42 11.56
C PRO A 217 -11.56 18.43 10.75
N VAL A 218 -10.98 19.01 9.71
CA VAL A 218 -11.65 19.93 8.79
C VAL A 218 -11.64 19.37 7.38
N HIS A 219 -12.82 19.13 6.81
CA HIS A 219 -12.95 18.72 5.42
C HIS A 219 -12.58 19.86 4.46
N ILE A 220 -11.66 19.61 3.52
CA ILE A 220 -11.23 20.57 2.50
C ILE A 220 -12.02 20.35 1.21
N ARG A 221 -11.98 19.12 0.66
CA ARG A 221 -12.70 18.75 -0.57
C ARG A 221 -12.70 17.26 -0.85
N ASP A 222 -13.60 16.85 -1.72
CA ASP A 222 -13.61 15.56 -2.38
C ASP A 222 -12.90 15.64 -3.72
N PHE A 223 -12.15 14.59 -4.09
CA PHE A 223 -11.36 14.55 -5.29
C PHE A 223 -11.27 13.14 -5.89
N GLY A 224 -11.25 13.06 -7.23
CA GLY A 224 -11.10 11.81 -7.96
C GLY A 224 -10.87 12.05 -9.45
N LEU A 225 -10.94 11.02 -10.27
CA LEU A 225 -10.90 11.16 -11.74
C LEU A 225 -12.17 11.82 -12.26
N VAL A 226 -12.03 12.55 -13.38
CA VAL A 226 -13.19 13.08 -14.12
C VAL A 226 -14.10 11.93 -14.54
N GLY A 227 -15.38 12.03 -14.21
CA GLY A 227 -16.38 10.99 -14.41
C GLY A 227 -16.68 10.14 -13.18
N GLN A 228 -15.96 10.32 -12.08
CA GLN A 228 -16.28 9.69 -10.80
C GLN A 228 -17.23 10.53 -9.94
N GLU A 229 -17.29 11.84 -10.17
CA GLU A 229 -18.11 12.79 -9.41
C GLU A 229 -19.62 12.57 -9.59
N PRO A 230 -20.44 13.03 -8.63
CA PRO A 230 -21.91 13.01 -8.74
C PRO A 230 -22.40 13.69 -10.00
N GLY A 231 -23.41 13.11 -10.64
CA GLY A 231 -24.00 13.66 -11.87
C GLY A 231 -23.17 13.52 -13.14
N ALA A 232 -21.97 12.96 -13.10
CA ALA A 232 -21.17 12.72 -14.31
C ALA A 232 -21.82 11.67 -15.21
N ALA A 233 -21.74 11.88 -16.52
CA ALA A 233 -22.25 10.97 -17.53
C ALA A 233 -21.15 10.03 -18.09
N GLY A 234 -21.57 9.00 -18.84
CA GLY A 234 -20.67 8.08 -19.53
C GLY A 234 -20.12 6.97 -18.65
N ALA A 235 -19.06 6.29 -19.12
CA ALA A 235 -18.43 5.18 -18.43
C ALA A 235 -17.78 5.63 -17.12
N VAL A 236 -17.98 4.85 -16.06
CA VAL A 236 -17.36 5.10 -14.75
C VAL A 236 -15.87 4.76 -14.83
N PRO A 237 -14.94 5.69 -14.47
CA PRO A 237 -13.52 5.40 -14.42
C PRO A 237 -13.14 4.35 -13.38
N THR A 238 -11.86 3.89 -13.42
CA THR A 238 -11.32 2.97 -12.42
C THR A 238 -11.22 3.64 -11.05
N GLU A 239 -11.24 2.84 -9.99
CA GLU A 239 -11.25 3.28 -8.60
C GLU A 239 -9.86 3.55 -8.06
N LEU A 240 -9.79 4.40 -7.04
CA LEU A 240 -8.55 4.75 -6.35
C LEU A 240 -8.06 3.60 -5.46
N HIS A 241 -6.77 3.27 -5.58
CA HIS A 241 -6.11 2.35 -4.66
C HIS A 241 -5.44 3.09 -3.48
N GLY A 242 -4.71 4.16 -3.77
CA GLY A 242 -4.12 4.99 -2.73
C GLY A 242 -3.32 6.18 -3.26
N PRO A 243 -3.20 7.24 -2.46
CA PRO A 243 -2.38 8.41 -2.72
C PRO A 243 -0.99 8.30 -2.08
N ILE A 244 -0.05 9.08 -2.63
CA ILE A 244 1.23 9.42 -2.01
C ILE A 244 1.46 10.90 -2.26
N SER A 245 1.72 11.68 -1.21
CA SER A 245 2.08 13.09 -1.32
C SER A 245 3.58 13.30 -1.08
N THR A 246 4.15 14.25 -1.81
CA THR A 246 5.51 14.73 -1.57
C THR A 246 5.56 15.98 -0.67
N GLY A 247 4.43 16.33 -0.07
CA GLY A 247 4.31 17.52 0.77
C GLY A 247 4.50 18.84 0.02
N PRO A 248 4.67 19.96 0.76
CA PRO A 248 4.81 21.28 0.17
C PRO A 248 6.06 21.41 -0.73
N GLN A 249 7.17 20.79 -0.35
CA GLN A 249 8.44 20.89 -1.06
C GLN A 249 8.37 20.31 -2.47
N GLY A 250 7.79 19.13 -2.63
CA GLY A 250 7.61 18.50 -3.94
C GLY A 250 6.38 18.98 -4.67
N ASN A 251 5.42 19.55 -3.97
CA ASN A 251 4.15 20.07 -4.47
C ASN A 251 3.41 19.12 -5.42
N ARG A 252 3.44 17.82 -5.12
CA ARG A 252 2.77 16.78 -5.93
C ARG A 252 2.04 15.78 -5.05
N VAL A 253 0.88 15.36 -5.54
CA VAL A 253 0.17 14.20 -5.03
C VAL A 253 -0.01 13.21 -6.18
N TYR A 254 0.38 11.97 -5.94
CA TYR A 254 0.28 10.86 -6.86
C TYR A 254 -0.89 9.99 -6.44
N PHE A 255 -1.89 9.85 -7.30
CA PHE A 255 -3.05 8.99 -7.07
C PHE A 255 -2.96 7.78 -7.98
N GLY A 256 -2.79 6.59 -7.39
CA GLY A 256 -2.78 5.32 -8.10
C GLY A 256 -4.18 4.73 -8.17
N TYR A 257 -4.75 4.66 -9.37
CA TYR A 257 -6.05 4.03 -9.64
C TYR A 257 -5.86 2.68 -10.32
N GLY A 258 -6.79 1.76 -10.14
CA GLY A 258 -6.73 0.47 -10.83
C GLY A 258 -7.18 -0.73 -10.00
N THR A 259 -7.98 -0.54 -8.96
CA THR A 259 -8.45 -1.64 -8.11
C THR A 259 -9.40 -2.60 -8.83
N ASN A 260 -10.17 -2.13 -9.80
CA ASN A 260 -11.21 -2.88 -10.48
C ASN A 260 -11.03 -3.01 -12.00
N LYS A 261 -10.25 -2.14 -12.62
CA LYS A 261 -9.93 -2.16 -14.07
C LYS A 261 -8.77 -1.21 -14.37
N GLY A 262 -8.10 -1.39 -15.46
CA GLY A 262 -7.00 -0.62 -16.04
C GLY A 262 -6.33 0.44 -15.18
N GLY A 263 -5.03 0.40 -15.01
CA GLY A 263 -4.29 1.31 -14.15
C GLY A 263 -4.22 2.75 -14.69
N VAL A 264 -4.37 3.75 -13.81
CA VAL A 264 -4.14 5.17 -14.10
C VAL A 264 -3.30 5.75 -12.99
N LEU A 265 -2.20 6.41 -13.32
CA LEU A 265 -1.48 7.29 -12.41
C LEU A 265 -1.88 8.73 -12.70
N GLN A 266 -2.51 9.39 -11.73
CA GLN A 266 -2.83 10.80 -11.80
C GLN A 266 -1.83 11.59 -10.95
N ILE A 267 -1.14 12.54 -11.57
CA ILE A 267 -0.19 13.44 -10.89
C ILE A 267 -0.86 14.80 -10.75
N VAL A 268 -0.99 15.26 -9.53
CA VAL A 268 -1.72 16.48 -9.19
C VAL A 268 -0.80 17.50 -8.53
N ASP A 269 -0.95 18.76 -8.91
CA ASP A 269 -0.34 19.89 -8.21
C ASP A 269 -1.03 20.04 -6.83
N ARG A 270 -0.26 19.82 -5.75
CA ARG A 270 -0.78 19.81 -4.37
C ARG A 270 -1.40 21.14 -3.97
N GLU A 271 -0.71 22.25 -4.27
CA GLU A 271 -1.19 23.60 -3.93
C GLU A 271 -2.53 23.91 -4.60
N LYS A 272 -2.67 23.56 -5.89
CA LYS A 272 -3.93 23.71 -6.62
C LYS A 272 -5.02 22.78 -6.13
N LEU A 273 -4.64 21.58 -5.64
CA LEU A 273 -5.60 20.67 -5.02
C LEU A 273 -6.14 21.26 -3.71
N LEU A 274 -5.30 21.86 -2.89
CA LEU A 274 -5.72 22.40 -1.59
C LEU A 274 -6.42 23.75 -1.71
N ASN A 275 -5.86 24.70 -2.45
CA ASN A 275 -6.25 26.11 -2.47
C ASN A 275 -6.91 26.57 -3.78
N GLY A 276 -6.92 25.73 -4.82
CA GLY A 276 -7.57 26.05 -6.08
C GLY A 276 -9.10 26.05 -6.00
N PRO A 277 -9.79 26.51 -7.06
CA PRO A 277 -11.24 26.56 -7.12
C PRO A 277 -11.87 25.20 -6.78
N LYS A 278 -12.95 25.20 -5.98
CA LYS A 278 -13.70 23.97 -5.65
C LYS A 278 -14.40 23.39 -6.88
N GLU A 279 -14.80 24.25 -7.82
CA GLU A 279 -15.41 23.81 -9.08
C GLU A 279 -14.35 23.26 -10.03
N ARG A 280 -14.59 22.08 -10.56
CA ARG A 280 -13.71 21.43 -11.54
C ARG A 280 -13.73 22.16 -12.87
N ARG A 281 -12.74 22.98 -13.15
CA ARG A 281 -12.41 23.31 -14.55
C ARG A 281 -11.55 22.15 -15.11
N ARG A 282 -11.97 21.59 -16.26
CA ARG A 282 -11.43 20.43 -17.01
C ARG A 282 -9.93 20.50 -17.35
N ARG A 283 -9.02 20.61 -16.38
CA ARG A 283 -7.57 20.69 -16.64
C ARG A 283 -6.75 19.89 -15.61
N THR A 284 -6.99 18.60 -15.57
CA THR A 284 -6.04 17.69 -14.93
C THR A 284 -5.37 16.85 -16.02
N CYS A 285 -4.06 16.96 -16.16
CA CYS A 285 -3.29 16.10 -17.06
C CYS A 285 -3.22 14.70 -16.41
N ALA A 286 -4.05 13.77 -16.85
CA ALA A 286 -3.95 12.38 -16.43
C ALA A 286 -3.02 11.65 -17.41
N ILE A 287 -1.93 11.08 -16.88
CA ILE A 287 -1.07 10.18 -17.65
C ILE A 287 -1.68 8.78 -17.55
N ARG A 288 -2.23 8.29 -18.64
CA ARG A 288 -2.73 6.92 -18.73
C ARG A 288 -1.56 5.98 -19.01
N LEU A 289 -1.17 5.19 -18.02
CA LEU A 289 -0.26 4.07 -18.23
C LEU A 289 -1.12 2.86 -18.66
N SER A 290 -1.20 2.57 -19.96
CA SER A 290 -1.77 1.31 -20.43
C SER A 290 -0.69 0.23 -20.31
N VAL A 291 -0.74 -0.58 -19.26
CA VAL A 291 -0.02 -1.83 -19.19
C VAL A 291 -0.90 -2.88 -19.87
N SER A 292 -0.62 -3.20 -21.14
CA SER A 292 -1.22 -4.37 -21.77
C SER A 292 -0.53 -5.62 -21.19
N SER A 293 -1.25 -6.41 -20.43
CA SER A 293 -0.81 -7.72 -19.97
C SER A 293 -0.90 -8.74 -21.13
N THR A 294 -0.01 -8.63 -22.10
CA THR A 294 0.34 -9.72 -22.99
C THR A 294 1.82 -10.01 -22.79
N CYS A 295 2.08 -11.12 -22.10
CA CYS A 295 3.42 -11.70 -22.03
C CYS A 295 3.91 -12.00 -23.45
N CYS A 296 4.79 -11.14 -24.00
CA CYS A 296 5.74 -11.50 -25.03
C CYS A 296 7.08 -10.81 -24.70
N PRO A 297 8.17 -11.55 -24.61
CA PRO A 297 9.49 -10.97 -24.36
C PRO A 297 10.05 -10.45 -25.68
N SER A 298 9.98 -9.17 -25.91
CA SER A 298 10.91 -8.35 -26.66
C SER A 298 10.32 -7.00 -27.06
N THR A 299 11.07 -5.93 -26.76
CA THR A 299 10.91 -4.54 -27.22
C THR A 299 9.72 -3.76 -26.67
N ALA A 300 9.82 -3.29 -25.43
CA ALA A 300 8.97 -2.20 -24.93
C ALA A 300 9.39 -0.88 -25.60
N ARG A 301 8.68 -0.45 -26.62
CA ARG A 301 8.70 0.96 -27.08
C ARG A 301 7.58 1.70 -26.39
N THR A 302 7.92 2.55 -25.43
CA THR A 302 7.01 3.49 -24.80
C THR A 302 6.59 4.55 -25.83
N ARG A 303 5.36 4.48 -26.34
CA ARG A 303 4.78 5.56 -27.14
C ARG A 303 4.09 6.55 -26.19
N PHE A 304 4.66 7.73 -26.07
CA PHE A 304 3.96 8.89 -25.51
C PHE A 304 3.01 9.45 -26.58
N SER A 305 1.72 9.26 -26.42
CA SER A 305 0.74 9.96 -27.23
C SER A 305 0.48 11.35 -26.62
N ARG A 306 0.86 12.38 -27.36
CA ARG A 306 0.57 13.78 -27.01
C ARG A 306 -0.94 14.02 -27.09
N CYS A 307 -1.50 14.68 -26.08
CA CYS A 307 -2.85 15.22 -26.13
C CYS A 307 -2.91 16.35 -27.18
N PRO A 308 -3.77 16.29 -28.23
CA PRO A 308 -3.75 17.23 -29.35
C PRO A 308 -4.25 18.64 -29.04
N LYS A 309 -4.60 18.96 -27.80
CA LYS A 309 -5.23 20.27 -27.43
C LYS A 309 -4.53 21.04 -26.30
N CYS A 310 -3.23 20.80 -26.06
CA CYS A 310 -2.46 21.71 -25.22
C CYS A 310 -1.73 22.73 -26.09
N PRO A 311 -2.01 24.04 -25.95
CA PRO A 311 -1.23 25.06 -26.66
C PRO A 311 0.20 25.06 -26.14
N SER A 312 1.16 24.98 -27.07
CA SER A 312 2.59 25.11 -26.81
C SER A 312 2.90 26.51 -26.24
N ARG A 313 3.30 26.55 -24.98
CA ARG A 313 4.08 27.71 -24.47
C ARG A 313 5.55 27.28 -24.46
N ASN A 314 6.33 28.04 -25.20
CA ASN A 314 7.80 27.98 -25.18
C ASN A 314 8.30 28.05 -23.74
N SER A 315 8.94 27.02 -23.26
CA SER A 315 9.71 27.00 -22.03
C SER A 315 11.03 26.27 -22.28
N PRO A 316 12.15 26.75 -21.72
CA PRO A 316 13.47 26.30 -22.10
C PRO A 316 13.74 24.86 -21.67
N ARG A 317 14.60 24.21 -22.44
CA ARG A 317 15.07 22.85 -22.35
C ARG A 317 15.35 22.40 -20.91
N THR A 318 14.58 21.46 -20.40
CA THR A 318 14.88 20.71 -19.18
C THR A 318 15.73 19.48 -19.53
N ARG A 319 16.85 19.35 -18.81
CA ARG A 319 17.84 18.29 -18.94
C ARG A 319 17.21 16.92 -18.63
N THR A 320 17.58 15.95 -19.43
CA THR A 320 17.29 14.53 -19.27
C THR A 320 17.82 14.02 -17.94
N ALA A 321 16.94 13.56 -17.06
CA ALA A 321 17.32 12.83 -15.85
C ALA A 321 17.77 11.41 -16.25
N LYS A 322 19.03 11.08 -15.99
CA LYS A 322 19.56 9.71 -16.07
C LYS A 322 19.14 8.99 -14.78
N TYR A 323 18.44 7.88 -14.92
CA TYR A 323 18.23 6.95 -13.81
C TYR A 323 19.54 6.22 -13.51
N VAL A 324 19.99 6.28 -12.27
CA VAL A 324 21.03 5.41 -11.71
C VAL A 324 20.31 4.34 -10.91
N THR A 325 20.44 3.09 -11.37
CA THR A 325 20.09 1.90 -10.57
C THR A 325 21.29 1.54 -9.72
N SER A 326 21.09 1.47 -8.44
CA SER A 326 21.95 0.75 -7.50
C SER A 326 21.09 -0.20 -6.68
#